data_677e86e3d55d874dee16729f18861b40
#
_entry.id   677e86e3d55d874dee16729f18861b40
#
_cell.length_a   1.000
_cell.length_b   1.000
_cell.length_c   1.000
_cell.angle_alpha   90.00
_cell.angle_beta   90.00
_cell.angle_gamma   90.00
#
_symmetry.space_group_name_H-M   'P 1'
#
loop_
_entity.id
_entity.type
_entity.pdbx_description
1 polymer ?
#
loop_
_entity_poly.entity_id
_entity_poly.type
_entity_poly.pdbx_seq_one_letter_code
_entity_poly.pdbx_strand_id
1 'polypeptide(L)'
;MAIDALFVARGVSLGYGESPVLRDVDLEVREGQYWGWIGPNGSGKSTLLRGFLGLLRPLAGTLEVAPRLTDRARVGYVPQRSELSDALPTTVRELVELGLVRSAVPHSERAAALRWALERTGLTGMERRDVWSLSGGQRQRALVARALVRRPELLVLDEPTEGLDVATQDALLETLGALHREARLTLIVVTHRLEIARERADHVALFLDGRVIAGPRDVVLDSEAARNAFRGPGLALP
;
A
#
# COMPACT_ATOMS: atom_id res chain seq x y z
N MET A 1 10.78 -12.53 -23.15
CA MET A 1 10.60 -12.44 -21.70
C MET A 1 9.38 -11.57 -21.48
N ALA A 2 8.30 -12.15 -20.93
CA ALA A 2 7.13 -11.35 -20.57
C ALA A 2 7.55 -10.34 -19.50
N ILE A 3 7.29 -9.08 -19.75
CA ILE A 3 7.56 -8.00 -18.81
C ILE A 3 6.57 -8.22 -17.67
N ASP A 4 7.08 -8.52 -16.46
CA ASP A 4 6.26 -8.78 -15.27
C ASP A 4 5.68 -7.48 -14.69
N ALA A 5 5.08 -6.66 -15.55
CA ALA A 5 4.35 -5.50 -15.13
C ALA A 5 3.06 -5.96 -14.41
N LEU A 6 2.90 -5.51 -13.17
CA LEU A 6 1.68 -5.73 -12.41
C LEU A 6 0.61 -4.73 -12.75
N PHE A 7 1.04 -3.52 -13.11
CA PHE A 7 0.20 -2.38 -13.38
C PHE A 7 0.85 -1.44 -14.38
N VAL A 8 0.11 -1.01 -15.40
CA VAL A 8 0.57 -0.05 -16.40
C VAL A 8 -0.51 0.99 -16.66
N ALA A 9 -0.17 2.25 -16.46
CA ALA A 9 -0.96 3.41 -16.87
C ALA A 9 -0.25 4.11 -18.02
N ARG A 10 -0.97 4.41 -19.10
CA ARG A 10 -0.47 5.16 -20.27
C ARG A 10 -1.42 6.29 -20.62
N GLY A 11 -0.96 7.54 -20.41
CA GLY A 11 -1.73 8.74 -20.65
C GLY A 11 -3.04 8.78 -19.86
N VAL A 12 -3.07 8.18 -18.66
CA VAL A 12 -4.30 7.95 -17.91
C VAL A 12 -4.79 9.24 -17.25
N SER A 13 -6.05 9.57 -17.50
CA SER A 13 -6.77 10.60 -16.73
C SER A 13 -7.84 9.93 -15.86
N LEU A 14 -7.87 10.26 -14.57
CA LEU A 14 -8.78 9.72 -13.57
C LEU A 14 -9.48 10.85 -12.81
N GLY A 15 -10.75 10.67 -12.52
CA GLY A 15 -11.54 11.66 -11.79
C GLY A 15 -12.95 11.19 -11.48
N TYR A 16 -13.77 12.09 -11.00
CA TYR A 16 -15.15 11.83 -10.63
C TYR A 16 -16.09 12.65 -11.53
N GLY A 17 -17.09 11.99 -12.12
CA GLY A 17 -17.89 12.58 -13.20
C GLY A 17 -16.98 12.92 -14.39
N GLU A 18 -17.10 14.12 -14.92
CA GLU A 18 -16.29 14.62 -16.05
C GLU A 18 -15.03 15.39 -15.62
N SER A 19 -14.83 15.55 -14.31
CA SER A 19 -13.73 16.36 -13.76
C SER A 19 -12.52 15.48 -13.43
N PRO A 20 -11.42 15.57 -14.19
CA PRO A 20 -10.22 14.82 -13.90
C PRO A 20 -9.48 15.38 -12.67
N VAL A 21 -9.16 14.49 -11.73
CA VAL A 21 -8.27 14.74 -10.58
C VAL A 21 -6.82 14.53 -10.98
N LEU A 22 -6.58 13.50 -11.81
CA LEU A 22 -5.27 13.18 -12.37
C LEU A 22 -5.36 13.23 -13.89
N ARG A 23 -4.31 13.74 -14.54
CA ARG A 23 -4.22 13.90 -16.01
C ARG A 23 -2.91 13.33 -16.52
N ASP A 24 -3.00 12.65 -17.65
CA ASP A 24 -1.85 12.21 -18.44
C ASP A 24 -0.81 11.45 -17.59
N VAL A 25 -1.28 10.45 -16.85
CA VAL A 25 -0.43 9.66 -15.95
C VAL A 25 0.20 8.51 -16.70
N ASP A 26 1.54 8.48 -16.70
CA ASP A 26 2.35 7.34 -17.14
C ASP A 26 3.03 6.71 -15.92
N LEU A 27 2.73 5.44 -15.66
CA LEU A 27 3.28 4.70 -14.53
C LEU A 27 3.31 3.21 -14.84
N GLU A 28 4.44 2.56 -14.54
CA GLU A 28 4.58 1.12 -14.63
C GLU A 28 5.11 0.55 -13.32
N VAL A 29 4.35 -0.32 -12.68
CA VAL A 29 4.75 -1.06 -11.47
C VAL A 29 5.06 -2.49 -11.85
N ARG A 30 6.27 -2.95 -11.55
CA ARG A 30 6.75 -4.31 -11.82
C ARG A 30 6.80 -5.14 -10.55
N GLU A 31 6.79 -6.47 -10.74
CA GLU A 31 6.95 -7.42 -9.65
C GLU A 31 8.26 -7.20 -8.88
N GLY A 32 8.20 -7.34 -7.56
CA GLY A 32 9.36 -7.20 -6.69
C GLY A 32 9.87 -5.77 -6.49
N GLN A 33 9.09 -4.73 -6.87
CA GLN A 33 9.45 -3.34 -6.61
C GLN A 33 8.83 -2.83 -5.30
N TYR A 34 9.54 -1.92 -4.63
CA TYR A 34 9.01 -1.15 -3.51
C TYR A 34 8.74 0.30 -3.98
N TRP A 35 7.48 0.68 -4.04
CA TRP A 35 7.03 2.00 -4.45
C TRP A 35 6.61 2.86 -3.28
N GLY A 36 7.12 4.10 -3.22
CA GLY A 36 6.58 5.19 -2.42
C GLY A 36 5.68 6.10 -3.28
N TRP A 37 4.38 6.12 -3.01
CA TRP A 37 3.46 7.07 -3.66
C TRP A 37 3.29 8.27 -2.75
N ILE A 38 3.92 9.39 -3.10
CA ILE A 38 4.05 10.56 -2.25
C ILE A 38 3.39 11.80 -2.84
N GLY A 39 2.91 12.67 -1.97
CA GLY A 39 2.29 13.94 -2.35
C GLY A 39 1.33 14.46 -1.29
N PRO A 40 0.90 15.71 -1.38
CA PRO A 40 -0.03 16.32 -0.44
C PRO A 40 -1.37 15.61 -0.38
N ASN A 41 -2.15 15.87 0.67
CA ASN A 41 -3.52 15.38 0.74
C ASN A 41 -4.34 15.98 -0.40
N GLY A 42 -5.21 15.18 -1.03
CA GLY A 42 -6.00 15.60 -2.19
C GLY A 42 -5.26 15.58 -3.53
N SER A 43 -3.96 15.23 -3.59
CA SER A 43 -3.19 15.22 -4.85
C SER A 43 -3.56 14.09 -5.83
N GLY A 44 -4.48 13.19 -5.47
CA GLY A 44 -4.96 12.13 -6.35
C GLY A 44 -4.37 10.73 -6.08
N LYS A 45 -3.57 10.53 -5.03
CA LYS A 45 -3.00 9.21 -4.66
C LYS A 45 -4.08 8.13 -4.56
N SER A 46 -5.11 8.37 -3.75
CA SER A 46 -6.22 7.44 -3.58
C SER A 46 -7.09 7.31 -4.84
N THR A 47 -7.10 8.32 -5.71
CA THR A 47 -7.80 8.27 -7.00
C THR A 47 -7.11 7.29 -7.95
N LEU A 48 -5.77 7.36 -8.06
CA LEU A 48 -5.00 6.39 -8.85
C LEU A 48 -5.13 4.99 -8.28
N LEU A 49 -5.07 4.86 -6.95
CA LEU A 49 -5.24 3.58 -6.27
C LEU A 49 -6.62 2.95 -6.55
N ARG A 50 -7.69 3.74 -6.56
CA ARG A 50 -9.04 3.26 -6.95
C ARG A 50 -9.10 2.82 -8.40
N GLY A 51 -8.43 3.53 -9.31
CA GLY A 51 -8.28 3.11 -10.70
C GLY A 51 -7.56 1.76 -10.79
N PHE A 52 -6.42 1.63 -10.12
CA PHE A 52 -5.64 0.41 -10.03
C PHE A 52 -6.44 -0.80 -9.46
N LEU A 53 -7.23 -0.57 -8.43
CA LEU A 53 -8.10 -1.60 -7.85
C LEU A 53 -9.37 -1.88 -8.69
N GLY A 54 -9.52 -1.24 -9.86
CA GLY A 54 -10.70 -1.39 -10.74
C GLY A 54 -11.98 -0.79 -10.16
N LEU A 55 -11.87 0.10 -9.18
CA LEU A 55 -13.00 0.79 -8.53
C LEU A 55 -13.35 2.11 -9.23
N LEU A 56 -12.48 2.58 -10.11
CA LEU A 56 -12.66 3.80 -10.89
C LEU A 56 -12.19 3.55 -12.33
N ARG A 57 -13.01 3.92 -13.32
CA ARG A 57 -12.65 3.79 -14.74
C ARG A 57 -11.89 5.03 -15.21
N PRO A 58 -10.86 4.89 -16.06
CA PRO A 58 -10.20 6.02 -16.68
C PRO A 58 -11.18 6.86 -17.51
N LEU A 59 -11.01 8.18 -17.46
CA LEU A 59 -11.67 9.14 -18.33
C LEU A 59 -10.96 9.20 -19.70
N ALA A 60 -9.65 8.96 -19.71
CA ALA A 60 -8.82 8.89 -20.91
C ALA A 60 -7.60 7.99 -20.64
N GLY A 61 -6.93 7.56 -21.73
CA GLY A 61 -5.76 6.69 -21.65
C GLY A 61 -6.10 5.23 -21.39
N THR A 62 -5.09 4.43 -21.09
CA THR A 62 -5.23 2.99 -20.81
C THR A 62 -4.64 2.62 -19.48
N LEU A 63 -5.40 1.79 -18.72
CA LEU A 63 -5.01 1.26 -17.43
C LEU A 63 -5.05 -0.26 -17.52
N GLU A 64 -3.89 -0.87 -17.49
CA GLU A 64 -3.74 -2.31 -17.59
C GLU A 64 -3.30 -2.88 -16.24
N VAL A 65 -3.95 -3.94 -15.81
CA VAL A 65 -3.60 -4.70 -14.60
C VAL A 65 -3.29 -6.11 -15.02
N ALA A 66 -2.19 -6.68 -14.53
CA ALA A 66 -1.82 -8.05 -14.85
C ALA A 66 -3.02 -9.01 -14.62
N PRO A 67 -3.35 -9.89 -15.57
CA PRO A 67 -4.52 -10.77 -15.45
C PRO A 67 -4.56 -11.57 -14.13
N ARG A 68 -3.40 -11.95 -13.61
CA ARG A 68 -3.29 -12.65 -12.33
C ARG A 68 -3.74 -11.80 -11.13
N LEU A 69 -3.63 -10.48 -11.18
CA LEU A 69 -4.08 -9.57 -10.12
C LEU A 69 -5.58 -9.22 -10.20
N THR A 70 -6.27 -9.64 -11.26
CA THR A 70 -7.74 -9.54 -11.32
C THR A 70 -8.38 -10.46 -10.28
N ASP A 71 -7.68 -11.54 -9.89
CA ASP A 71 -7.98 -12.25 -8.65
C ASP A 71 -7.54 -11.38 -7.46
N ARG A 72 -8.52 -10.75 -6.82
CA ARG A 72 -8.31 -9.88 -5.65
C ARG A 72 -7.63 -10.59 -4.47
N ALA A 73 -7.57 -11.93 -4.48
CA ALA A 73 -6.81 -12.67 -3.47
C ALA A 73 -5.31 -12.42 -3.56
N ARG A 74 -4.81 -12.03 -4.73
CA ARG A 74 -3.39 -11.72 -4.96
C ARG A 74 -2.98 -10.30 -4.63
N VAL A 75 -3.94 -9.44 -4.27
CA VAL A 75 -3.71 -8.07 -3.85
C VAL A 75 -4.10 -7.93 -2.38
N GLY A 76 -3.12 -7.64 -1.52
CA GLY A 76 -3.36 -7.21 -0.15
C GLY A 76 -3.59 -5.69 -0.13
N TYR A 77 -4.62 -5.23 0.58
CA TYR A 77 -4.88 -3.81 0.75
C TYR A 77 -5.12 -3.47 2.23
N VAL A 78 -4.36 -2.50 2.71
CA VAL A 78 -4.52 -1.91 4.04
C VAL A 78 -4.96 -0.45 3.86
N PRO A 79 -6.22 -0.11 4.12
CA PRO A 79 -6.73 1.25 3.98
C PRO A 79 -6.23 2.16 5.08
N GLN A 80 -6.20 3.48 4.83
CA GLN A 80 -5.83 4.53 5.78
C GLN A 80 -6.64 4.47 7.08
N ARG A 81 -7.94 4.23 6.97
CA ARG A 81 -8.83 4.01 8.12
C ARG A 81 -9.45 2.63 7.99
N SER A 82 -9.20 1.78 8.96
CA SER A 82 -10.01 0.57 9.09
C SER A 82 -11.31 0.98 9.76
N GLU A 83 -12.43 0.80 9.07
CA GLU A 83 -13.78 0.91 9.64
C GLU A 83 -14.08 -0.30 10.55
N LEU A 84 -13.11 -0.69 11.39
CA LEU A 84 -13.37 -1.68 12.41
C LEU A 84 -14.24 -1.00 13.46
N SER A 85 -15.47 -1.50 13.60
CA SER A 85 -16.33 -1.08 14.70
C SER A 85 -15.85 -1.70 16.00
N ASP A 86 -15.57 -0.88 17.01
CA ASP A 86 -15.22 -1.30 18.35
C ASP A 86 -16.41 -1.91 19.12
N ALA A 87 -17.61 -1.82 18.55
CA ALA A 87 -18.80 -2.49 19.05
C ALA A 87 -18.77 -4.02 18.92
N LEU A 88 -17.89 -4.56 18.06
CA LEU A 88 -17.76 -6.00 17.85
C LEU A 88 -16.48 -6.51 18.52
N PRO A 89 -16.56 -7.32 19.59
CA PRO A 89 -15.40 -7.97 20.17
C PRO A 89 -14.80 -8.88 19.10
N THR A 90 -13.50 -8.69 18.80
CA THR A 90 -12.80 -9.42 17.74
C THR A 90 -11.39 -9.70 18.21
N THR A 91 -11.00 -10.95 18.21
CA THR A 91 -9.63 -11.35 18.49
C THR A 91 -8.70 -11.06 17.30
N VAL A 92 -7.39 -10.99 17.55
CA VAL A 92 -6.37 -10.86 16.48
C VAL A 92 -6.52 -11.99 15.47
N ARG A 93 -6.78 -13.24 15.92
CA ARG A 93 -7.03 -14.37 15.04
C ARG A 93 -8.20 -14.11 14.10
N GLU A 94 -9.35 -13.75 14.64
CA GLU A 94 -10.57 -13.50 13.86
C GLU A 94 -10.37 -12.36 12.86
N LEU A 95 -9.72 -11.27 13.28
CA LEU A 95 -9.39 -10.16 12.37
C LEU A 95 -8.53 -10.63 11.20
N VAL A 96 -7.48 -11.43 11.45
CA VAL A 96 -6.60 -11.92 10.38
C VAL A 96 -7.31 -12.94 9.50
N GLU A 97 -8.14 -13.83 10.08
CA GLU A 97 -8.93 -14.80 9.34
C GLU A 97 -9.97 -14.16 8.40
N LEU A 98 -10.44 -12.93 8.69
CA LEU A 98 -11.25 -12.17 7.72
C LEU A 98 -10.53 -11.99 6.38
N GLY A 99 -9.21 -11.92 6.39
CA GLY A 99 -8.41 -11.93 5.17
C GLY A 99 -8.60 -13.18 4.32
N LEU A 100 -9.03 -14.31 4.87
CA LEU A 100 -9.28 -15.56 4.16
C LEU A 100 -10.71 -15.71 3.61
N VAL A 101 -11.58 -14.72 3.84
CA VAL A 101 -12.94 -14.74 3.30
C VAL A 101 -12.86 -14.67 1.76
N ARG A 102 -13.53 -15.61 1.09
CA ARG A 102 -13.48 -15.77 -0.38
C ARG A 102 -12.07 -15.96 -0.94
N SER A 103 -11.13 -16.51 -0.15
CA SER A 103 -9.80 -16.84 -0.65
C SER A 103 -9.76 -18.25 -1.23
N ALA A 104 -8.83 -18.47 -2.18
CA ALA A 104 -8.55 -19.79 -2.72
C ALA A 104 -7.67 -20.66 -1.78
N VAL A 105 -7.27 -20.14 -0.62
CA VAL A 105 -6.46 -20.89 0.36
C VAL A 105 -7.26 -22.08 0.89
N PRO A 106 -6.80 -23.33 0.67
CA PRO A 106 -7.48 -24.52 1.14
C PRO A 106 -7.68 -24.50 2.66
N HIS A 107 -8.77 -25.06 3.14
CA HIS A 107 -9.07 -25.07 4.58
C HIS A 107 -7.93 -25.70 5.41
N SER A 108 -7.30 -26.76 4.91
CA SER A 108 -6.16 -27.44 5.52
C SER A 108 -4.93 -26.54 5.69
N GLU A 109 -4.78 -25.51 4.85
CA GLU A 109 -3.63 -24.61 4.85
C GLU A 109 -3.87 -23.30 5.63
N ARG A 110 -5.11 -23.00 5.97
CA ARG A 110 -5.50 -21.73 6.64
C ARG A 110 -4.76 -21.50 7.97
N ALA A 111 -4.62 -22.56 8.77
CA ALA A 111 -3.90 -22.46 10.04
C ALA A 111 -2.40 -22.15 9.84
N ALA A 112 -1.79 -22.70 8.79
CA ALA A 112 -0.40 -22.40 8.44
C ALA A 112 -0.25 -20.96 7.89
N ALA A 113 -1.18 -20.52 7.04
CA ALA A 113 -1.22 -19.16 6.52
C ALA A 113 -1.40 -18.13 7.63
N LEU A 114 -2.28 -18.40 8.61
CA LEU A 114 -2.48 -17.55 9.77
C LEU A 114 -1.19 -17.42 10.60
N ARG A 115 -0.57 -18.56 10.98
CA ARG A 115 0.70 -18.55 11.73
C ARG A 115 1.77 -17.78 11.00
N TRP A 116 1.93 -18.00 9.70
CA TRP A 116 2.90 -17.29 8.87
C TRP A 116 2.65 -15.76 8.90
N ALA A 117 1.40 -15.31 8.73
CA ALA A 117 1.08 -13.90 8.73
C ALA A 117 1.36 -13.23 10.09
N LEU A 118 1.01 -13.91 11.19
CA LEU A 118 1.25 -13.42 12.53
C LEU A 118 2.75 -13.37 12.88
N GLU A 119 3.52 -14.38 12.48
CA GLU A 119 4.97 -14.42 12.64
C GLU A 119 5.63 -13.25 11.89
N ARG A 120 5.28 -13.07 10.61
CA ARG A 120 5.81 -12.00 9.76
C ARG A 120 5.49 -10.59 10.26
N THR A 121 4.43 -10.42 11.03
CA THR A 121 4.03 -9.13 11.59
C THR A 121 4.36 -8.98 13.08
N GLY A 122 5.09 -9.95 13.67
CA GLY A 122 5.49 -9.92 15.08
C GLY A 122 4.32 -9.97 16.06
N LEU A 123 3.28 -10.74 15.72
CA LEU A 123 2.06 -10.91 16.53
C LEU A 123 1.88 -12.34 17.07
N THR A 124 2.91 -13.18 16.96
CA THR A 124 2.91 -14.54 17.52
C THR A 124 2.61 -14.50 19.00
N GLY A 125 1.70 -15.36 19.46
CA GLY A 125 1.25 -15.42 20.87
C GLY A 125 0.18 -14.39 21.23
N MET A 126 -0.25 -13.54 20.28
CA MET A 126 -1.32 -12.55 20.49
C MET A 126 -2.66 -12.97 19.87
N GLU A 127 -2.77 -14.19 19.37
CA GLU A 127 -3.91 -14.68 18.58
C GLU A 127 -5.27 -14.50 19.30
N ARG A 128 -5.27 -14.68 20.62
CA ARG A 128 -6.47 -14.61 21.46
C ARG A 128 -6.72 -13.25 22.08
N ARG A 129 -5.81 -12.29 21.88
CA ARG A 129 -6.00 -10.95 22.42
C ARG A 129 -7.10 -10.22 21.64
N ASP A 130 -7.88 -9.46 22.37
CA ASP A 130 -8.84 -8.53 21.82
C ASP A 130 -8.09 -7.44 21.01
N VAL A 131 -8.52 -7.17 19.78
CA VAL A 131 -7.92 -6.18 18.87
C VAL A 131 -7.95 -4.78 19.50
N TRP A 132 -8.97 -4.47 20.30
CA TRP A 132 -9.13 -3.17 20.95
C TRP A 132 -8.19 -2.98 22.14
N SER A 133 -7.67 -4.08 22.72
CA SER A 133 -6.64 -4.04 23.76
C SER A 133 -5.22 -3.82 23.21
N LEU A 134 -5.04 -3.83 21.88
CA LEU A 134 -3.75 -3.66 21.25
C LEU A 134 -3.33 -2.18 21.23
N SER A 135 -2.01 -1.92 21.28
CA SER A 135 -1.48 -0.60 20.93
C SER A 135 -1.80 -0.25 19.46
N GLY A 136 -1.74 1.03 19.10
CA GLY A 136 -1.97 1.48 17.71
C GLY A 136 -1.11 0.74 16.70
N GLY A 137 0.19 0.57 17.00
CA GLY A 137 1.11 -0.16 16.13
C GLY A 137 0.85 -1.67 16.08
N GLN A 138 0.46 -2.30 17.19
CA GLN A 138 0.06 -3.71 17.18
C GLN A 138 -1.22 -3.89 16.33
N ARG A 139 -2.17 -2.97 16.45
CA ARG A 139 -3.39 -2.99 15.63
C ARG A 139 -3.08 -2.80 14.15
N GLN A 140 -2.20 -1.87 13.81
CA GLN A 140 -1.75 -1.67 12.44
C GLN A 140 -1.07 -2.92 11.87
N ARG A 141 -0.20 -3.58 12.65
CA ARG A 141 0.41 -4.86 12.24
C ARG A 141 -0.62 -5.98 12.08
N ALA A 142 -1.69 -5.99 12.87
CA ALA A 142 -2.79 -6.95 12.68
C ALA A 142 -3.56 -6.72 11.37
N LEU A 143 -3.75 -5.45 10.95
CA LEU A 143 -4.31 -5.12 9.64
C LEU A 143 -3.39 -5.56 8.49
N VAL A 144 -2.08 -5.37 8.65
CA VAL A 144 -1.09 -5.91 7.70
C VAL A 144 -1.15 -7.43 7.65
N ALA A 145 -1.21 -8.12 8.79
CA ALA A 145 -1.36 -9.58 8.86
C ALA A 145 -2.63 -10.06 8.13
N ARG A 146 -3.75 -9.36 8.30
CA ARG A 146 -5.01 -9.63 7.57
C ARG A 146 -4.83 -9.53 6.06
N ALA A 147 -4.08 -8.54 5.58
CA ALA A 147 -3.81 -8.39 4.15
C ALA A 147 -2.83 -9.46 3.62
N LEU A 148 -1.89 -9.90 4.46
CA LEU A 148 -0.83 -10.87 4.12
C LEU A 148 -1.29 -12.33 4.15
N VAL A 149 -2.33 -12.68 4.92
CA VAL A 149 -2.70 -14.08 5.19
C VAL A 149 -3.00 -14.89 3.93
N ARG A 150 -3.34 -14.22 2.81
CA ARG A 150 -3.54 -14.83 1.48
C ARG A 150 -2.26 -15.01 0.69
N ARG A 151 -1.10 -14.56 1.22
CA ARG A 151 0.17 -14.50 0.51
C ARG A 151 0.06 -13.73 -0.82
N PRO A 152 -0.33 -12.45 -0.79
CA PRO A 152 -0.51 -11.65 -2.00
C PRO A 152 0.82 -11.45 -2.73
N GLU A 153 0.76 -11.17 -4.04
CA GLU A 153 1.91 -10.77 -4.87
C GLU A 153 2.19 -9.26 -4.73
N LEU A 154 1.15 -8.50 -4.43
CA LEU A 154 1.18 -7.06 -4.23
C LEU A 154 0.51 -6.69 -2.92
N LEU A 155 1.18 -5.89 -2.11
CA LEU A 155 0.62 -5.29 -0.90
C LEU A 155 0.59 -3.77 -1.07
N VAL A 156 -0.59 -3.19 -0.95
CA VAL A 156 -0.82 -1.75 -0.98
C VAL A 156 -1.22 -1.28 0.41
N LEU A 157 -0.53 -0.27 0.91
CA LEU A 157 -0.82 0.34 2.22
C LEU A 157 -1.07 1.83 2.02
N ASP A 158 -2.23 2.29 2.44
CA ASP A 158 -2.63 3.69 2.36
C ASP A 158 -2.42 4.34 3.73
N GLU A 159 -1.45 5.27 3.83
CA GLU A 159 -1.02 5.98 5.05
C GLU A 159 -0.79 5.05 6.26
N PRO A 160 0.01 3.97 6.13
CA PRO A 160 0.09 2.93 7.16
C PRO A 160 0.72 3.39 8.49
N THR A 161 1.39 4.53 8.51
CA THR A 161 2.10 5.07 9.69
C THR A 161 1.37 6.23 10.35
N GLU A 162 0.19 6.61 9.81
CA GLU A 162 -0.57 7.74 10.37
C GLU A 162 -1.03 7.44 11.82
N GLY A 163 -0.82 8.43 12.70
CA GLY A 163 -1.23 8.31 14.12
C GLY A 163 -0.36 7.41 14.98
N LEU A 164 0.76 6.90 14.45
CA LEU A 164 1.72 6.10 15.21
C LEU A 164 2.87 7.00 15.71
N ASP A 165 3.44 6.68 16.87
CA ASP A 165 4.70 7.27 17.33
C ASP A 165 5.89 6.81 16.47
N VAL A 166 7.00 7.55 16.50
CA VAL A 166 8.16 7.32 15.64
C VAL A 166 8.71 5.90 15.75
N ALA A 167 8.89 5.39 16.96
CA ALA A 167 9.45 4.04 17.17
C ALA A 167 8.54 2.95 16.59
N THR A 168 7.24 3.12 16.73
CA THR A 168 6.23 2.21 16.18
C THR A 168 6.17 2.28 14.65
N GLN A 169 6.33 3.48 14.07
CA GLN A 169 6.43 3.67 12.63
C GLN A 169 7.65 2.93 12.07
N ASP A 170 8.82 3.12 12.66
CA ASP A 170 10.06 2.48 12.23
C ASP A 170 9.94 0.96 12.29
N ALA A 171 9.39 0.41 13.37
CA ALA A 171 9.16 -1.03 13.51
C ALA A 171 8.21 -1.59 12.43
N LEU A 172 7.16 -0.85 12.06
CA LEU A 172 6.26 -1.23 10.97
C LEU A 172 6.99 -1.21 9.61
N LEU A 173 7.73 -0.13 9.34
CA LEU A 173 8.46 0.03 8.07
C LEU A 173 9.56 -1.02 7.93
N GLU A 174 10.25 -1.39 9.01
CA GLU A 174 11.21 -2.51 9.01
C GLU A 174 10.52 -3.84 8.69
N THR A 175 9.35 -4.09 9.28
CA THR A 175 8.54 -5.28 8.98
C THR A 175 8.18 -5.34 7.50
N LEU A 176 7.74 -4.22 6.90
CA LEU A 176 7.42 -4.13 5.48
C LEU A 176 8.65 -4.34 4.59
N GLY A 177 9.79 -3.74 4.95
CA GLY A 177 11.06 -3.93 4.26
C GLY A 177 11.55 -5.38 4.30
N ALA A 178 11.41 -6.07 5.44
CA ALA A 178 11.72 -7.49 5.56
C ALA A 178 10.82 -8.36 4.67
N LEU A 179 9.51 -8.10 4.65
CA LEU A 179 8.56 -8.78 3.78
C LEU A 179 8.90 -8.60 2.29
N HIS A 180 9.25 -7.38 1.89
CA HIS A 180 9.67 -7.09 0.52
C HIS A 180 10.92 -7.90 0.14
N ARG A 181 11.98 -7.84 0.94
CA ARG A 181 13.27 -8.52 0.64
C ARG A 181 13.15 -10.03 0.66
N GLU A 182 12.51 -10.61 1.69
CA GLU A 182 12.50 -12.05 1.92
C GLU A 182 11.46 -12.79 1.09
N ALA A 183 10.27 -12.17 0.90
CA ALA A 183 9.16 -12.79 0.18
C ALA A 183 9.04 -12.29 -1.27
N ARG A 184 9.94 -11.41 -1.74
CA ARG A 184 9.85 -10.70 -3.03
C ARG A 184 8.48 -10.05 -3.25
N LEU A 185 7.88 -9.59 -2.15
CA LEU A 185 6.57 -8.96 -2.18
C LEU A 185 6.67 -7.59 -2.84
N THR A 186 5.86 -7.34 -3.84
CA THR A 186 5.73 -5.98 -4.38
C THR A 186 5.00 -5.11 -3.37
N LEU A 187 5.55 -3.93 -3.06
CA LEU A 187 4.95 -2.99 -2.11
C LEU A 187 4.60 -1.67 -2.79
N ILE A 188 3.44 -1.14 -2.44
CA ILE A 188 3.08 0.26 -2.67
C ILE A 188 2.70 0.87 -1.33
N VAL A 189 3.50 1.80 -0.85
CA VAL A 189 3.21 2.59 0.34
C VAL A 189 2.79 3.99 -0.09
N VAL A 190 1.53 4.31 0.13
CA VAL A 190 0.96 5.63 -0.13
C VAL A 190 1.14 6.47 1.13
N THR A 191 1.79 7.62 1.01
CA THR A 191 2.06 8.50 2.15
C THR A 191 2.28 9.95 1.72
N HIS A 192 2.10 10.88 2.64
CA HIS A 192 2.50 12.28 2.44
C HIS A 192 3.93 12.56 2.98
N ARG A 193 4.59 11.56 3.59
CA ARG A 193 5.91 11.69 4.21
C ARG A 193 7.01 11.29 3.23
N LEU A 194 7.82 12.29 2.86
CA LEU A 194 8.93 12.11 1.92
C LEU A 194 10.01 11.17 2.46
N GLU A 195 10.28 11.22 3.77
CA GLU A 195 11.35 10.45 4.43
C GLU A 195 11.14 8.95 4.21
N ILE A 196 9.89 8.48 4.33
CA ILE A 196 9.55 7.06 4.13
C ILE A 196 9.93 6.61 2.71
N ALA A 197 9.56 7.39 1.69
CA ALA A 197 9.89 7.06 0.32
C ALA A 197 11.40 7.14 0.06
N ARG A 198 12.08 8.16 0.61
CA ARG A 198 13.52 8.36 0.46
C ARG A 198 14.35 7.21 1.04
N GLU A 199 13.97 6.74 2.23
CA GLU A 199 14.75 5.74 2.97
C GLU A 199 14.43 4.29 2.56
N ARG A 200 13.22 4.03 2.09
CA ARG A 200 12.70 2.65 1.98
C ARG A 200 12.32 2.23 0.57
N ALA A 201 11.90 3.14 -0.29
CA ALA A 201 11.42 2.79 -1.63
C ALA A 201 12.54 2.69 -2.65
N ASP A 202 12.39 1.82 -3.65
CA ASP A 202 13.25 1.75 -4.83
C ASP A 202 12.76 2.70 -5.91
N HIS A 203 11.42 2.89 -5.97
CA HIS A 203 10.73 3.72 -6.95
C HIS A 203 9.78 4.69 -6.25
N VAL A 204 9.58 5.84 -6.87
CA VAL A 204 8.68 6.88 -6.36
C VAL A 204 7.70 7.29 -7.44
N ALA A 205 6.44 7.50 -7.03
CA ALA A 205 5.46 8.27 -7.78
C ALA A 205 5.12 9.52 -6.96
N LEU A 206 5.53 10.67 -7.49
CA LEU A 206 5.30 11.98 -6.88
C LEU A 206 4.05 12.60 -7.50
N PHE A 207 3.04 12.86 -6.66
CA PHE A 207 1.75 13.43 -7.06
C PHE A 207 1.73 14.92 -6.78
N LEU A 208 1.65 15.74 -7.83
CA LEU A 208 1.64 17.21 -7.77
C LEU A 208 0.64 17.77 -8.79
N ASP A 209 -0.25 18.64 -8.33
CA ASP A 209 -1.17 19.44 -9.18
C ASP A 209 -1.89 18.62 -10.27
N GLY A 210 -2.35 17.43 -9.90
CA GLY A 210 -3.07 16.52 -10.81
C GLY A 210 -2.19 15.78 -11.81
N ARG A 211 -0.86 15.81 -11.64
CA ARG A 211 0.13 15.07 -12.42
C ARG A 211 0.89 14.09 -11.56
N VAL A 212 1.53 13.11 -12.19
CA VAL A 212 2.37 12.11 -11.53
C VAL A 212 3.73 12.07 -12.22
N ILE A 213 4.80 12.21 -11.43
CA ILE A 213 6.18 11.99 -11.88
C ILE A 213 6.62 10.67 -11.26
N ALA A 214 6.88 9.67 -12.09
CA ALA A 214 7.16 8.33 -11.63
C ALA A 214 8.46 7.76 -12.18
N GLY A 215 9.17 6.97 -11.36
CA GLY A 215 10.41 6.33 -11.78
C GLY A 215 11.29 5.89 -10.60
N PRO A 216 12.57 5.57 -10.87
CA PRO A 216 13.55 5.29 -9.82
C PRO A 216 13.60 6.42 -8.80
N ARG A 217 13.66 6.08 -7.52
CA ARG A 217 13.61 7.01 -6.38
C ARG A 217 14.53 8.21 -6.56
N ASP A 218 15.81 7.97 -6.84
CA ASP A 218 16.81 9.04 -6.88
C ASP A 218 16.53 10.00 -8.06
N VAL A 219 16.07 9.47 -9.21
CA VAL A 219 15.71 10.29 -10.37
C VAL A 219 14.52 11.20 -10.06
N VAL A 220 13.48 10.67 -9.41
CA VAL A 220 12.27 11.45 -9.09
C VAL A 220 12.54 12.45 -7.98
N LEU A 221 13.23 12.06 -6.90
CA LEU A 221 13.47 12.93 -5.75
C LEU A 221 14.50 14.04 -6.04
N ASP A 222 15.41 13.83 -7.01
CA ASP A 222 16.36 14.84 -7.46
C ASP A 222 15.81 15.76 -8.56
N SER A 223 14.57 15.51 -9.02
CA SER A 223 13.94 16.36 -10.01
C SER A 223 13.67 17.78 -9.49
N GLU A 224 13.64 18.75 -10.39
CA GLU A 224 13.31 20.14 -10.04
C GLU A 224 11.89 20.24 -9.44
N ALA A 225 10.95 19.45 -9.95
CA ALA A 225 9.59 19.40 -9.43
C ALA A 225 9.53 18.94 -7.97
N ALA A 226 10.29 17.89 -7.61
CA ALA A 226 10.40 17.43 -6.23
C ALA A 226 11.02 18.49 -5.34
N ARG A 227 12.15 19.09 -5.77
CA ARG A 227 12.81 20.17 -4.99
C ARG A 227 11.89 21.35 -4.75
N ASN A 228 11.09 21.75 -5.71
CA ASN A 228 10.14 22.85 -5.57
C ASN A 228 8.97 22.49 -4.65
N ALA A 229 8.43 21.28 -4.78
CA ALA A 229 7.33 20.79 -3.95
C ALA A 229 7.69 20.71 -2.46
N PHE A 230 8.93 20.31 -2.15
CA PHE A 230 9.40 20.09 -0.78
C PHE A 230 10.16 21.27 -0.17
N ARG A 231 10.38 22.39 -0.91
CA ARG A 231 10.92 23.65 -0.40
C ARG A 231 9.89 24.61 0.18
N GLY A 232 8.59 24.32 0.03
CA GLY A 232 7.50 25.15 0.54
C GLY A 232 7.29 25.01 2.06
N PRO A 233 6.69 26.00 2.75
CA PRO A 233 6.55 26.02 4.22
C PRO A 233 5.60 24.97 4.82
N GLY A 234 5.14 24.00 4.04
CA GLY A 234 4.26 22.90 4.50
C GLY A 234 4.87 21.51 4.46
N LEU A 235 6.09 21.35 3.93
CA LEU A 235 6.79 20.07 3.76
C LEU A 235 8.30 20.24 3.95
N ALA A 236 8.69 21.09 4.89
CA ALA A 236 10.11 21.38 5.16
C ALA A 236 10.86 20.09 5.51
N LEU A 237 11.94 19.86 4.79
CA LEU A 237 13.01 18.95 5.19
C LEU A 237 13.59 19.45 6.53
N PRO A 238 13.86 18.57 7.51
CA PRO A 238 14.65 18.92 8.67
C PRO A 238 16.07 19.28 8.28
#